data_d9644bc3eb25811bbbd882bb6b8422f0
#
_entry.id   d9644bc3eb25811bbbd882bb6b8422f0
#
_cell.length_a   1.000
_cell.length_b   1.000
_cell.length_c   1.000
_cell.angle_alpha   90.00
_cell.angle_beta   90.00
_cell.angle_gamma   90.00
#
_symmetry.space_group_name_H-M   'P 1'
#
loop_
_entity.id
_entity.type
_entity.pdbx_description
1 polymer ?
#
loop_
_entity_poly.entity_id
_entity_poly.type
_entity_poly.pdbx_seq_one_letter_code
_entity_poly.pdbx_strand_id
1 'polypeptide(L)'
;NSFKDPLELVLKTMEGIQVSEINQRLKKTDKSLVDLVTEETQFLAAPMPNLYFTRDNFASIGNGISLNKMYSVTRNRETIYAEYIFKYHPEFKDQVDKYFNRDLPYHIEGGDILNLNEHILAVGISQRTCADAIDELAKNLFKDKKCKIDTVLAFNIPNSRAFMHLDTVFTQ
;
A
#
# COMPACT_ATOMS: atom_id res chain seq x y z
N ASN A 1 12.20 20.05 -13.01
CA ASN A 1 11.98 20.93 -11.86
C ASN A 1 12.24 20.14 -10.59
N SER A 2 13.42 20.34 -10.02
CA SER A 2 13.75 19.77 -8.71
C SER A 2 13.06 20.61 -7.64
N PHE A 3 12.31 19.98 -6.74
CA PHE A 3 11.89 20.60 -5.50
C PHE A 3 13.16 21.00 -4.72
N LYS A 4 13.18 22.21 -4.17
CA LYS A 4 14.33 22.70 -3.41
C LYS A 4 14.41 22.09 -2.01
N ASP A 5 13.26 21.71 -1.46
CA ASP A 5 13.10 21.12 -0.14
C ASP A 5 12.43 19.74 -0.26
N PRO A 6 13.04 18.68 0.30
CA PRO A 6 12.41 17.36 0.36
C PRO A 6 11.02 17.37 1.02
N LEU A 7 10.80 18.22 2.03
CA LEU A 7 9.50 18.34 2.70
C LEU A 7 8.43 18.86 1.72
N GLU A 8 8.75 19.84 0.89
CA GLU A 8 7.85 20.37 -0.14
C GLU A 8 7.43 19.26 -1.12
N LEU A 9 8.37 18.40 -1.52
CA LEU A 9 8.05 17.24 -2.37
C LEU A 9 7.08 16.29 -1.69
N VAL A 10 7.32 15.95 -0.42
CA VAL A 10 6.46 15.03 0.34
C VAL A 10 5.05 15.62 0.48
N LEU A 11 4.92 16.87 0.91
CA LEU A 11 3.63 17.56 1.03
C LEU A 11 2.87 17.57 -0.29
N LYS A 12 3.56 17.84 -1.41
CA LYS A 12 2.93 17.85 -2.72
C LYS A 12 2.43 16.47 -3.16
N THR A 13 3.13 15.39 -2.79
CA THR A 13 2.64 14.04 -3.05
C THR A 13 1.40 13.69 -2.23
N MET A 14 1.28 14.23 -1.01
CA MET A 14 0.11 14.05 -0.14
C MET A 14 -1.12 14.81 -0.66
N GLU A 15 -0.95 16.08 -1.05
CA GLU A 15 -2.02 16.95 -1.55
C GLU A 15 -2.64 16.41 -2.86
N GLY A 16 -1.87 15.69 -3.63
CA GLY A 16 -2.23 15.32 -5.00
C GLY A 16 -1.91 16.42 -6.02
N ILE A 17 -2.32 16.21 -7.26
CA ILE A 17 -2.05 17.10 -8.39
C ILE A 17 -3.33 17.30 -9.18
N GLN A 18 -3.78 18.54 -9.32
CA GLN A 18 -4.91 18.91 -10.15
C GLN A 18 -4.50 19.15 -11.61
N VAL A 19 -5.41 18.90 -12.53
CA VAL A 19 -5.20 19.16 -13.97
C VAL A 19 -4.88 20.63 -14.22
N SER A 20 -5.54 21.55 -13.52
CA SER A 20 -5.28 22.98 -13.60
C SER A 20 -3.84 23.37 -13.31
N GLU A 21 -3.19 22.72 -12.34
CA GLU A 21 -1.78 23.00 -11.99
C GLU A 21 -0.82 22.66 -13.12
N ILE A 22 -1.11 21.58 -13.86
CA ILE A 22 -0.28 21.15 -14.98
C ILE A 22 -0.51 22.09 -16.17
N ASN A 23 -1.74 22.42 -16.47
CA ASN A 23 -2.07 23.34 -17.57
C ASN A 23 -1.43 24.71 -17.38
N GLN A 24 -1.43 25.24 -16.16
CA GLN A 24 -0.71 26.49 -15.82
C GLN A 24 0.80 26.37 -16.02
N ARG A 25 1.42 25.26 -15.63
CA ARG A 25 2.87 25.06 -15.76
C ARG A 25 3.33 24.87 -17.20
N LEU A 26 2.53 24.17 -18.00
CA LEU A 26 2.87 23.87 -19.40
C LEU A 26 2.58 25.06 -20.33
N LYS A 27 1.90 26.13 -19.86
CA LYS A 27 1.46 27.26 -20.68
C LYS A 27 0.83 26.79 -22.00
N LYS A 28 -0.03 25.78 -21.90
CA LYS A 28 -0.65 25.13 -23.05
C LYS A 28 -1.54 26.15 -23.77
N THR A 29 -1.07 26.66 -24.92
CA THR A 29 -1.80 27.63 -25.76
C THR A 29 -2.90 26.95 -26.58
N ASP A 30 -2.68 25.71 -26.99
CA ASP A 30 -3.63 24.93 -27.78
C ASP A 30 -4.32 23.87 -26.91
N LYS A 31 -5.60 24.07 -26.68
CA LYS A 31 -6.43 23.11 -25.93
C LYS A 31 -7.02 22.07 -26.90
N SER A 32 -6.81 20.79 -26.59
CA SER A 32 -7.49 19.69 -27.25
C SER A 32 -8.97 19.60 -26.80
N LEU A 33 -9.80 18.82 -27.49
CA LEU A 33 -11.17 18.55 -27.06
C LEU A 33 -11.22 17.91 -25.66
N VAL A 34 -10.26 17.04 -25.34
CA VAL A 34 -10.12 16.45 -24.00
C VAL A 34 -9.89 17.52 -22.95
N ASP A 35 -9.02 18.49 -23.22
CA ASP A 35 -8.73 19.60 -22.29
C ASP A 35 -9.97 20.49 -22.06
N LEU A 36 -10.85 20.61 -23.06
CA LEU A 36 -12.08 21.40 -22.98
C LEU A 36 -13.19 20.73 -22.18
N VAL A 37 -13.24 19.39 -22.16
CA VAL A 37 -14.27 18.62 -21.44
C VAL A 37 -13.79 18.11 -20.09
N THR A 38 -12.50 18.21 -19.81
CA THR A 38 -11.93 17.81 -18.49
C THR A 38 -12.12 18.93 -17.50
N GLU A 39 -12.75 18.65 -16.39
CA GLU A 39 -12.91 19.63 -15.31
C GLU A 39 -11.54 20.03 -14.74
N GLU A 40 -11.28 21.33 -14.62
CA GLU A 40 -10.01 21.87 -14.10
C GLU A 40 -9.74 21.46 -12.65
N THR A 41 -10.77 21.11 -11.88
CA THR A 41 -10.72 20.60 -10.51
C THR A 41 -10.43 19.11 -10.44
N GLN A 42 -10.42 18.40 -11.57
CA GLN A 42 -10.13 16.97 -11.60
C GLN A 42 -8.69 16.71 -11.16
N PHE A 43 -8.53 15.71 -10.30
CA PHE A 43 -7.20 15.25 -9.89
C PHE A 43 -6.58 14.34 -10.95
N LEU A 44 -5.39 14.69 -11.42
CA LEU A 44 -4.51 13.79 -12.17
C LEU A 44 -3.90 12.73 -11.23
N ALA A 45 -3.58 13.15 -10.02
CA ALA A 45 -3.15 12.30 -8.94
C ALA A 45 -3.95 12.66 -7.68
N ALA A 46 -4.86 11.78 -7.25
CA ALA A 46 -5.69 12.03 -6.09
C ALA A 46 -4.86 12.26 -4.81
N PRO A 47 -5.33 13.06 -3.85
CA PRO A 47 -4.67 13.21 -2.56
C PRO A 47 -4.60 11.87 -1.81
N MET A 48 -3.72 11.80 -0.81
CA MET A 48 -3.57 10.63 0.06
C MET A 48 -4.41 10.83 1.33
N PRO A 49 -5.65 10.27 1.42
CA PRO A 49 -6.60 10.67 2.45
C PRO A 49 -6.32 10.06 3.83
N ASN A 50 -5.59 8.94 3.88
CA ASN A 50 -5.54 8.09 5.07
C ASN A 50 -4.11 7.67 5.48
N LEU A 51 -3.09 8.48 5.18
CA LEU A 51 -1.70 8.22 5.59
C LEU A 51 -1.53 8.05 7.10
N TYR A 52 -2.47 8.55 7.88
CA TYR A 52 -2.52 8.35 9.33
C TYR A 52 -2.57 6.86 9.71
N PHE A 53 -3.22 6.02 8.89
CA PHE A 53 -3.31 4.58 9.10
C PHE A 53 -2.11 3.86 8.47
N THR A 54 -0.98 3.93 9.13
CA THR A 54 0.28 3.37 8.63
C THR A 54 0.30 1.85 8.57
N ARG A 55 -0.52 1.18 9.41
CA ARG A 55 -0.61 -0.28 9.47
C ARG A 55 -1.04 -0.92 8.14
N ASP A 56 -1.94 -0.26 7.41
CA ASP A 56 -2.51 -0.84 6.19
C ASP A 56 -1.51 -0.91 5.03
N ASN A 57 -0.54 0.01 5.00
CA ASN A 57 0.38 0.20 3.89
C ASN A 57 1.45 -0.88 3.76
N PHE A 58 1.85 -1.46 4.88
CA PHE A 58 2.81 -2.57 4.96
C PHE A 58 2.65 -3.31 6.29
N ALA A 59 3.14 -4.54 6.34
CA ALA A 59 3.19 -5.33 7.56
C ALA A 59 4.57 -5.96 7.75
N SER A 60 5.09 -5.92 8.97
CA SER A 60 6.28 -6.69 9.35
C SER A 60 5.87 -8.14 9.58
N ILE A 61 6.61 -9.08 9.00
CA ILE A 61 6.36 -10.52 9.12
C ILE A 61 7.70 -11.21 9.35
N GLY A 62 7.90 -11.79 10.53
CA GLY A 62 9.19 -12.41 10.85
C GLY A 62 10.34 -11.41 10.69
N ASN A 63 11.31 -11.75 9.84
CA ASN A 63 12.48 -10.91 9.50
C ASN A 63 12.30 -10.07 8.22
N GLY A 64 11.09 -10.05 7.65
CA GLY A 64 10.79 -9.34 6.42
C GLY A 64 9.50 -8.54 6.48
N ILE A 65 9.01 -8.16 5.31
CA ILE A 65 7.83 -7.31 5.15
C ILE A 65 6.92 -7.77 4.01
N SER A 66 5.64 -7.43 4.15
CA SER A 66 4.68 -7.34 3.07
C SER A 66 4.56 -5.87 2.67
N LEU A 67 4.92 -5.51 1.43
CA LEU A 67 4.59 -4.21 0.84
C LEU A 67 3.23 -4.33 0.19
N ASN A 68 2.24 -3.73 0.82
CA ASN A 68 0.85 -4.00 0.51
C ASN A 68 0.36 -3.26 -0.73
N LYS A 69 -0.59 -3.89 -1.42
CA LYS A 69 -1.42 -3.24 -2.41
C LYS A 69 -2.80 -2.99 -1.82
N MET A 70 -3.17 -1.72 -1.72
CA MET A 70 -4.46 -1.35 -1.15
C MET A 70 -5.61 -1.73 -2.08
N TYR A 71 -6.72 -2.17 -1.52
CA TYR A 71 -7.98 -2.39 -2.22
C TYR A 71 -8.50 -1.10 -2.86
N SER A 72 -8.44 0.02 -2.12
CA SER A 72 -8.82 1.32 -2.64
C SER A 72 -7.72 1.88 -3.54
N VAL A 73 -8.06 2.15 -4.80
CA VAL A 73 -7.15 2.77 -5.79
C VAL A 73 -6.59 4.10 -5.27
N THR A 74 -7.42 4.91 -4.61
CA THR A 74 -7.01 6.21 -4.05
C THR A 74 -5.96 6.02 -2.95
N ARG A 75 -6.14 5.04 -2.06
CA ARG A 75 -5.19 4.74 -0.98
C ARG A 75 -3.94 4.02 -1.45
N ASN A 76 -3.98 3.36 -2.61
CA ASN A 76 -2.82 2.60 -3.09
C ASN A 76 -1.57 3.48 -3.31
N ARG A 77 -1.75 4.79 -3.51
CA ARG A 77 -0.62 5.74 -3.57
C ARG A 77 0.11 5.89 -2.24
N GLU A 78 -0.57 5.67 -1.12
CA GLU A 78 0.00 5.79 0.22
C GLU A 78 1.15 4.77 0.44
N THR A 79 1.08 3.61 -0.21
CA THR A 79 2.08 2.54 -0.07
C THR A 79 3.44 2.87 -0.68
N ILE A 80 3.54 3.96 -1.47
CA ILE A 80 4.80 4.40 -2.07
C ILE A 80 5.84 4.77 -1.00
N TYR A 81 5.40 5.32 0.14
CA TYR A 81 6.34 5.69 1.20
C TYR A 81 7.01 4.48 1.82
N ALA A 82 6.25 3.40 2.09
CA ALA A 82 6.81 2.16 2.58
C ALA A 82 7.83 1.59 1.57
N GLU A 83 7.49 1.58 0.28
CA GLU A 83 8.41 1.12 -0.77
C GLU A 83 9.73 1.89 -0.75
N TYR A 84 9.66 3.23 -0.69
CA TYR A 84 10.87 4.07 -0.70
C TYR A 84 11.68 3.95 0.59
N ILE A 85 11.03 3.83 1.75
CA ILE A 85 11.69 3.59 3.04
C ILE A 85 12.51 2.30 2.97
N PHE A 86 11.89 1.17 2.61
CA PHE A 86 12.58 -0.12 2.57
C PHE A 86 13.59 -0.27 1.43
N LYS A 87 13.52 0.60 0.42
CA LYS A 87 14.46 0.61 -0.69
C LYS A 87 15.69 1.48 -0.44
N TYR A 88 15.55 2.59 0.30
CA TYR A 88 16.59 3.61 0.37
C TYR A 88 17.07 3.95 1.78
N HIS A 89 16.28 3.67 2.83
CA HIS A 89 16.70 3.97 4.20
C HIS A 89 17.88 3.09 4.61
N PRO A 90 18.96 3.66 5.17
CA PRO A 90 20.21 2.91 5.45
C PRO A 90 20.03 1.67 6.33
N GLU A 91 19.10 1.71 7.30
CA GLU A 91 18.84 0.59 8.21
C GLU A 91 18.04 -0.56 7.57
N PHE A 92 17.27 -0.28 6.49
CA PHE A 92 16.37 -1.28 5.91
C PHE A 92 16.81 -1.76 4.54
N LYS A 93 17.55 -0.91 3.81
CA LYS A 93 18.02 -1.22 2.49
C LYS A 93 18.84 -2.51 2.50
N ASP A 94 18.45 -3.48 1.66
CA ASP A 94 19.10 -4.78 1.50
C ASP A 94 19.19 -5.64 2.80
N GLN A 95 18.49 -5.19 3.89
CA GLN A 95 18.44 -5.89 5.17
C GLN A 95 17.11 -6.60 5.43
N VAL A 96 16.06 -6.25 4.69
CA VAL A 96 14.71 -6.71 4.93
C VAL A 96 14.18 -7.47 3.71
N ASP A 97 13.80 -8.73 3.92
CA ASP A 97 13.21 -9.57 2.87
C ASP A 97 11.78 -9.10 2.56
N LYS A 98 11.39 -9.17 1.28
CA LYS A 98 10.05 -8.75 0.83
C LYS A 98 9.24 -9.99 0.47
N TYR A 99 8.22 -10.30 1.26
CA TYR A 99 7.34 -11.45 1.05
C TYR A 99 6.14 -11.15 0.17
N PHE A 100 5.79 -9.87 0.04
CA PHE A 100 4.75 -9.40 -0.89
C PHE A 100 5.15 -8.07 -1.51
N ASN A 101 4.71 -7.83 -2.77
CA ASN A 101 5.03 -6.61 -3.49
C ASN A 101 3.74 -5.91 -3.95
N ARG A 102 3.68 -4.61 -3.75
CA ARG A 102 2.56 -3.74 -4.13
C ARG A 102 2.24 -3.73 -5.64
N ASP A 103 3.16 -4.17 -6.48
CA ASP A 103 2.97 -4.23 -7.94
C ASP A 103 2.19 -5.47 -8.40
N LEU A 104 1.95 -6.43 -7.50
CA LEU A 104 1.14 -7.61 -7.79
C LEU A 104 -0.32 -7.23 -8.08
N PRO A 105 -1.05 -8.03 -8.87
CA PRO A 105 -2.44 -7.73 -9.20
C PRO A 105 -3.40 -7.89 -8.01
N TYR A 106 -2.97 -8.57 -6.95
CA TYR A 106 -3.76 -8.92 -5.77
C TYR A 106 -3.68 -7.85 -4.69
N HIS A 107 -4.77 -7.61 -3.94
CA HIS A 107 -4.79 -6.65 -2.84
C HIS A 107 -4.69 -7.35 -1.49
N ILE A 108 -3.95 -6.73 -0.58
CA ILE A 108 -3.75 -7.12 0.82
C ILE A 108 -3.51 -5.85 1.64
N GLU A 109 -4.08 -5.77 2.82
CA GLU A 109 -3.89 -4.66 3.74
C GLU A 109 -3.41 -5.17 5.11
N GLY A 110 -2.58 -4.38 5.79
CA GLY A 110 -1.89 -4.84 7.00
C GLY A 110 -2.79 -5.05 8.22
N GLY A 111 -3.99 -4.48 8.22
CA GLY A 111 -5.01 -4.78 9.22
C GLY A 111 -5.53 -6.23 9.18
N ASP A 112 -5.31 -6.92 8.06
CA ASP A 112 -5.62 -8.34 7.93
C ASP A 112 -4.44 -9.25 8.31
N ILE A 113 -3.24 -8.72 8.57
CA ILE A 113 -2.03 -9.50 8.82
C ILE A 113 -1.65 -9.42 10.30
N LEU A 114 -1.73 -10.54 11.02
CA LEU A 114 -1.44 -10.64 12.44
C LEU A 114 -0.37 -11.72 12.71
N ASN A 115 0.78 -11.34 13.27
CA ASN A 115 1.77 -12.30 13.74
C ASN A 115 1.30 -12.86 15.08
N LEU A 116 0.80 -14.08 15.13
CA LEU A 116 0.38 -14.71 16.40
C LEU A 116 1.58 -15.13 17.24
N ASN A 117 2.62 -15.61 16.60
CA ASN A 117 3.92 -15.90 17.20
C ASN A 117 4.99 -15.98 16.09
N GLU A 118 6.18 -16.46 16.41
CA GLU A 118 7.29 -16.55 15.44
C GLU A 118 7.07 -17.61 14.34
N HIS A 119 6.09 -18.50 14.48
CA HIS A 119 5.77 -19.59 13.54
C HIS A 119 4.44 -19.42 12.82
N ILE A 120 3.50 -18.69 13.40
CA ILE A 120 2.12 -18.62 12.92
C ILE A 120 1.72 -17.22 12.54
N LEU A 121 1.30 -17.07 11.29
CA LEU A 121 0.70 -15.86 10.75
C LEU A 121 -0.80 -16.07 10.55
N ALA A 122 -1.62 -15.18 11.10
CA ALA A 122 -3.06 -15.14 10.82
C ALA A 122 -3.33 -14.07 9.77
N VAL A 123 -4.11 -14.41 8.73
CA VAL A 123 -4.46 -13.46 7.66
C VAL A 123 -5.96 -13.51 7.37
N GLY A 124 -6.61 -12.35 7.37
CA GLY A 124 -8.02 -12.22 7.04
C GLY A 124 -8.27 -12.27 5.54
N ILE A 125 -9.23 -13.08 5.08
CA ILE A 125 -9.85 -12.93 3.77
C ILE A 125 -11.02 -11.99 3.99
N SER A 126 -10.90 -10.77 3.45
CA SER A 126 -11.83 -9.66 3.73
C SER A 126 -12.21 -8.92 2.44
N GLN A 127 -12.95 -7.82 2.56
CA GLN A 127 -13.11 -6.90 1.44
C GLN A 127 -11.76 -6.32 0.97
N ARG A 128 -10.78 -6.22 1.86
CA ARG A 128 -9.49 -5.54 1.63
C ARG A 128 -8.36 -6.49 1.25
N THR A 129 -8.51 -7.77 1.57
CA THR A 129 -7.48 -8.79 1.31
C THR A 129 -8.11 -9.99 0.59
N CYS A 130 -7.63 -10.27 -0.62
CA CYS A 130 -8.11 -11.41 -1.40
C CYS A 130 -7.28 -12.68 -1.13
N ALA A 131 -7.88 -13.84 -1.37
CA ALA A 131 -7.25 -15.13 -1.13
C ALA A 131 -5.96 -15.33 -1.95
N ASP A 132 -5.96 -14.89 -3.22
CA ASP A 132 -4.77 -14.98 -4.10
C ASP A 132 -3.56 -14.23 -3.52
N ALA A 133 -3.79 -13.11 -2.83
CA ALA A 133 -2.72 -12.37 -2.15
C ALA A 133 -2.12 -13.17 -0.99
N ILE A 134 -2.98 -13.90 -0.25
CA ILE A 134 -2.53 -14.77 0.86
C ILE A 134 -1.73 -15.94 0.33
N ASP A 135 -2.17 -16.55 -0.75
CA ASP A 135 -1.44 -17.65 -1.40
C ASP A 135 -0.05 -17.22 -1.87
N GLU A 136 0.05 -16.03 -2.46
CA GLU A 136 1.34 -15.49 -2.92
C GLU A 136 2.25 -15.12 -1.75
N LEU A 137 1.69 -14.52 -0.69
CA LEU A 137 2.43 -14.23 0.54
C LEU A 137 2.95 -15.53 1.18
N ALA A 138 2.10 -16.53 1.36
CA ALA A 138 2.45 -17.82 1.97
C ALA A 138 3.55 -18.55 1.17
N LYS A 139 3.44 -18.57 -0.16
CA LYS A 139 4.49 -19.12 -1.04
C LYS A 139 5.86 -18.50 -0.78
N ASN A 140 5.92 -17.17 -0.66
CA ASN A 140 7.17 -16.47 -0.47
C ASN A 140 7.73 -16.68 0.94
N LEU A 141 6.88 -16.73 1.97
CA LEU A 141 7.26 -17.05 3.35
C LEU A 141 7.85 -18.45 3.44
N PHE A 142 7.19 -19.48 2.88
CA PHE A 142 7.62 -20.87 2.98
C PHE A 142 8.86 -21.18 2.11
N LYS A 143 9.15 -20.35 1.11
CA LYS A 143 10.35 -20.46 0.28
C LYS A 143 11.59 -19.91 0.98
N ASP A 144 11.44 -18.95 1.86
CA ASP A 144 12.55 -18.34 2.59
C ASP A 144 12.94 -19.20 3.80
N LYS A 145 14.12 -19.84 3.70
CA LYS A 145 14.67 -20.70 4.78
C LYS A 145 15.03 -19.93 6.06
N LYS A 146 15.12 -18.61 6.00
CA LYS A 146 15.41 -17.76 7.17
C LYS A 146 14.12 -17.37 7.91
N CYS A 147 12.99 -17.42 7.23
CA CYS A 147 11.70 -17.13 7.83
C CYS A 147 11.28 -18.33 8.70
N LYS A 148 10.90 -18.04 9.94
CA LYS A 148 10.40 -19.07 10.87
C LYS A 148 8.91 -19.35 10.71
N ILE A 149 8.18 -18.52 9.95
CA ILE A 149 6.74 -18.74 9.70
C ILE A 149 6.58 -19.99 8.85
N ASP A 150 5.98 -21.00 9.43
CA ASP A 150 5.68 -22.30 8.79
C ASP A 150 4.17 -22.55 8.62
N THR A 151 3.35 -21.71 9.24
CA THR A 151 1.89 -21.83 9.24
C THR A 151 1.24 -20.49 8.94
N VAL A 152 0.35 -20.48 7.94
CA VAL A 152 -0.53 -19.35 7.63
C VAL A 152 -1.97 -19.76 7.83
N LEU A 153 -2.66 -19.13 8.79
CA LEU A 153 -4.06 -19.35 9.08
C LEU A 153 -4.89 -18.30 8.32
N ALA A 154 -5.67 -18.72 7.34
CA ALA A 154 -6.55 -17.84 6.59
C ALA A 154 -7.96 -17.83 7.21
N PHE A 155 -8.43 -16.67 7.64
CA PHE A 155 -9.74 -16.48 8.26
C PHE A 155 -10.69 -15.77 7.30
N ASN A 156 -11.74 -16.45 6.87
CA ASN A 156 -12.78 -15.84 6.06
C ASN A 156 -13.71 -15.01 6.95
N ILE A 157 -13.63 -13.69 6.87
CA ILE A 157 -14.50 -12.76 7.60
C ILE A 157 -15.57 -12.18 6.67
N PRO A 158 -16.72 -11.73 7.21
CA PRO A 158 -17.79 -11.19 6.38
C PRO A 158 -17.31 -10.00 5.54
N ASN A 159 -17.60 -10.04 4.24
CA ASN A 159 -17.26 -8.98 3.29
C ASN A 159 -18.20 -7.77 3.52
N SER A 160 -17.93 -6.99 4.54
CA SER A 160 -18.69 -5.78 4.84
C SER A 160 -17.78 -4.71 5.42
N ARG A 161 -18.21 -3.44 5.29
CA ARG A 161 -17.47 -2.32 5.85
C ARG A 161 -17.34 -2.36 7.38
N ALA A 162 -18.27 -3.02 8.06
CA ALA A 162 -18.24 -3.19 9.51
C ALA A 162 -17.10 -4.11 9.98
N PHE A 163 -16.70 -5.05 9.10
CA PHE A 163 -15.62 -6.02 9.34
C PHE A 163 -14.50 -5.80 8.31
N MET A 164 -13.92 -4.61 8.34
CA MET A 164 -13.01 -4.12 7.32
C MET A 164 -11.74 -4.96 7.21
N HIS A 165 -11.19 -5.35 8.37
CA HIS A 165 -9.98 -6.15 8.51
C HIS A 165 -10.13 -7.17 9.64
N LEU A 166 -9.23 -8.15 9.70
CA LEU A 166 -9.17 -9.15 10.76
C LEU A 166 -8.98 -8.50 12.14
N ASP A 167 -8.18 -7.43 12.25
CA ASP A 167 -7.95 -6.70 13.50
C ASP A 167 -9.17 -5.95 14.04
N THR A 168 -10.25 -5.83 13.25
CA THR A 168 -11.53 -5.29 13.73
C THR A 168 -12.41 -6.31 14.43
N VAL A 169 -12.16 -7.61 14.24
CA VAL A 169 -12.95 -8.71 14.78
C VAL A 169 -12.15 -9.65 15.68
N PHE A 170 -10.85 -9.58 15.61
CA PHE A 170 -9.93 -10.39 16.39
C PHE A 170 -8.79 -9.53 16.93
N THR A 171 -8.45 -9.71 18.20
CA THR A 171 -7.28 -9.09 18.82
C THR A 171 -6.47 -10.15 19.56
N GLN A 172 -5.17 -9.95 19.57
CA GLN A 172 -4.21 -10.81 20.27
C GLN A 172 -3.75 -10.11 21.55
#